data_aa2f001170ccabe1cf3a9af28216ad91
#
_entry.id   aa2f001170ccabe1cf3a9af28216ad91
#
_cell.length_a   1.000
_cell.length_b   1.000
_cell.length_c   1.000
_cell.angle_alpha   90.00
_cell.angle_beta   90.00
_cell.angle_gamma   90.00
#
_symmetry.space_group_name_H-M   'P 1'
#
loop_
_entity.id
_entity.type
_entity.pdbx_description
1 polymer ?
#
loop_
_entity_poly.entity_id
_entity_poly.type
_entity_poly.pdbx_seq_one_letter_code
_entity_poly.pdbx_strand_id
1 'polypeptide(L)'
;MKRHTVEVRFSTSDNKHPDNVGQLLRQVADAVNKEMPYGYRLDASGGDYALVPTSTRNSNGDLENVLPLLDRNVTIPLERRSIAEHAKLMADELSKQTGLHVGFCQALVAGVPWGTAQISFGADNKPARQVLKQLMVAEEKANSESSATHPYYDHWVVRCDGTGAPWCFIEVESRYSARCP
;
A
#
# COMPACT_ATOMS: atom_id res chain seq x y z
N MET A 1 -9.08 -17.06 10.85
CA MET A 1 -8.78 -15.67 11.26
C MET A 1 -10.09 -14.97 11.61
N LYS A 2 -10.25 -14.46 12.84
CA LYS A 2 -11.45 -13.65 13.18
C LYS A 2 -11.27 -12.29 12.50
N ARG A 3 -12.21 -11.92 11.64
CA ARG A 3 -12.28 -10.55 11.11
C ARG A 3 -12.67 -9.62 12.27
N HIS A 4 -11.83 -8.68 12.59
CA HIS A 4 -12.17 -7.58 13.49
C HIS A 4 -12.75 -6.46 12.64
N THR A 5 -13.94 -6.01 12.99
CA THR A 5 -14.59 -4.85 12.35
C THR A 5 -14.57 -3.72 13.37
N VAL A 6 -13.96 -2.62 13.00
CA VAL A 6 -13.99 -1.38 13.79
C VAL A 6 -15.03 -0.48 13.18
N GLU A 7 -16.05 -0.12 13.97
CA GLU A 7 -17.10 0.82 13.55
C GLU A 7 -16.69 2.23 13.96
N VAL A 8 -16.53 3.12 13.00
CA VAL A 8 -16.26 4.53 13.23
C VAL A 8 -17.49 5.34 12.82
N ARG A 9 -18.12 6.03 13.79
CA ARG A 9 -19.30 6.84 13.52
C ARG A 9 -18.88 8.29 13.34
N PHE A 10 -19.32 8.87 12.25
CA PHE A 10 -19.11 10.28 11.92
C PHE A 10 -20.42 11.04 12.02
N SER A 11 -20.38 12.23 12.65
CA SER A 11 -21.50 13.14 12.60
C SER A 11 -21.46 13.90 11.25
N THR A 12 -22.51 13.74 10.45
CA THR A 12 -22.71 14.46 9.19
C THR A 12 -23.59 15.70 9.38
N SER A 13 -23.71 16.21 10.62
CA SER A 13 -24.64 17.29 10.98
C SER A 13 -24.39 18.60 10.23
N ASP A 14 -23.21 18.78 9.67
CA ASP A 14 -22.92 19.91 8.81
C ASP A 14 -22.70 19.37 7.39
N ASN A 15 -23.57 19.72 6.47
CA ASN A 15 -23.49 19.44 5.02
C ASN A 15 -22.18 19.93 4.34
N LYS A 16 -21.14 20.13 5.10
CA LYS A 16 -19.79 20.39 4.63
C LYS A 16 -19.11 19.04 4.41
N HIS A 17 -18.69 18.80 3.20
CA HIS A 17 -17.68 17.77 2.93
C HIS A 17 -16.62 17.85 4.03
N PRO A 18 -16.12 16.73 4.57
CA PRO A 18 -15.06 16.77 5.54
C PRO A 18 -13.89 17.49 4.87
N ASP A 19 -13.78 18.82 5.11
CA ASP A 19 -12.65 19.63 4.63
C ASP A 19 -11.32 19.13 5.21
N ASN A 20 -11.38 18.03 5.96
CA ASN A 20 -10.25 17.48 6.66
C ASN A 20 -10.27 15.94 6.65
N VAL A 21 -10.03 15.35 5.48
CA VAL A 21 -9.81 13.90 5.34
C VAL A 21 -8.77 13.40 6.35
N GLY A 22 -7.74 14.20 6.61
CA GLY A 22 -6.71 13.86 7.61
C GLY A 22 -7.27 13.75 9.02
N GLN A 23 -8.24 14.59 9.40
CA GLN A 23 -8.89 14.49 10.72
C GLN A 23 -9.75 13.22 10.83
N LEU A 24 -10.50 12.91 9.77
CA LEU A 24 -11.30 11.71 9.68
C LEU A 24 -10.42 10.45 9.84
N LEU A 25 -9.32 10.38 9.09
CA LEU A 25 -8.40 9.25 9.14
C LEU A 25 -7.67 9.13 10.47
N ARG A 26 -7.41 10.24 11.18
CA ARG A 26 -6.90 10.20 12.57
C ARG A 26 -7.90 9.56 13.51
N GLN A 27 -9.17 9.94 13.41
CA GLN A 27 -10.23 9.32 14.24
C GLN A 27 -10.34 7.80 13.95
N VAL A 28 -10.19 7.39 12.68
CA VAL A 28 -10.12 5.97 12.33
C VAL A 28 -8.90 5.30 12.97
N ALA A 29 -7.72 5.90 12.86
CA ALA A 29 -6.50 5.37 13.46
C ALA A 29 -6.63 5.23 14.99
N ASP A 30 -7.18 6.25 15.66
CA ASP A 30 -7.37 6.25 17.10
C ASP A 30 -8.39 5.18 17.53
N ALA A 31 -9.50 5.01 16.79
CA ALA A 31 -10.48 3.97 17.05
C ALA A 31 -9.87 2.56 16.88
N VAL A 32 -9.11 2.35 15.81
CA VAL A 32 -8.41 1.09 15.55
C VAL A 32 -7.42 0.80 16.68
N ASN A 33 -6.60 1.78 17.09
CA ASN A 33 -5.61 1.61 18.17
C ASN A 33 -6.27 1.32 19.53
N LYS A 34 -7.50 1.79 19.74
CA LYS A 34 -8.24 1.54 20.98
C LYS A 34 -8.80 0.11 21.04
N GLU A 35 -9.22 -0.45 19.91
CA GLU A 35 -9.89 -1.75 19.85
C GLU A 35 -8.95 -2.88 19.45
N MET A 36 -7.87 -2.57 18.73
CA MET A 36 -6.93 -3.56 18.21
C MET A 36 -5.66 -3.59 19.07
N PRO A 37 -5.11 -4.78 19.33
CA PRO A 37 -3.86 -4.91 20.08
C PRO A 37 -2.62 -4.58 19.24
N TYR A 38 -2.77 -3.82 18.19
CA TYR A 38 -1.70 -3.40 17.29
C TYR A 38 -1.65 -1.88 17.24
N GLY A 39 -0.45 -1.32 17.19
CA GLY A 39 -0.29 0.12 17.01
C GLY A 39 -0.33 0.49 15.53
N TYR A 40 -1.07 1.55 15.21
CA TYR A 40 -1.06 2.17 13.89
C TYR A 40 -0.78 3.67 14.03
N ARG A 41 -0.05 4.24 13.09
CA ARG A 41 0.04 5.70 12.93
C ARG A 41 -0.58 6.12 11.61
N LEU A 42 -1.13 7.31 11.58
CA LEU A 42 -1.45 7.97 10.34
C LEU A 42 -0.22 8.71 9.84
N ASP A 43 0.26 8.32 8.67
CA ASP A 43 1.27 9.07 7.92
C ASP A 43 0.55 9.95 6.90
N ALA A 44 0.82 11.26 6.96
CA ALA A 44 0.19 12.26 6.11
C ALA A 44 1.30 13.11 5.48
N SER A 45 1.86 12.64 4.37
CA SER A 45 2.95 13.32 3.68
C SER A 45 2.59 13.60 2.22
N GLY A 46 2.78 14.84 1.78
CA GLY A 46 2.61 15.22 0.38
C GLY A 46 1.19 15.07 -0.18
N GLY A 47 0.17 15.19 0.70
CA GLY A 47 -1.24 15.05 0.30
C GLY A 47 -1.77 13.62 0.31
N ASP A 48 -0.92 12.63 0.57
CA ASP A 48 -1.32 11.24 0.70
C ASP A 48 -1.51 10.87 2.17
N TYR A 49 -2.33 9.85 2.40
CA TYR A 49 -2.60 9.32 3.72
C TYR A 49 -2.36 7.81 3.73
N ALA A 50 -1.69 7.33 4.77
CA ALA A 50 -1.50 5.90 4.98
C ALA A 50 -1.66 5.53 6.45
N LEU A 51 -2.41 4.46 6.73
CA LEU A 51 -2.41 3.81 8.03
C LEU A 51 -1.27 2.80 8.06
N VAL A 52 -0.30 3.06 8.92
CA VAL A 52 0.97 2.35 8.97
C VAL A 52 1.08 1.59 10.28
N PRO A 53 1.29 0.26 10.28
CA PRO A 53 1.50 -0.49 11.51
C PRO A 53 2.80 -0.05 12.19
N THR A 54 2.76 0.16 13.51
CA THR A 54 3.93 0.53 14.32
C THR A 54 4.35 -0.57 15.28
N SER A 55 3.47 -1.52 15.54
CA SER A 55 3.77 -2.66 16.39
C SER A 55 3.06 -3.93 15.92
N THR A 56 3.61 -5.07 16.31
CA THR A 56 3.02 -6.41 16.10
C THR A 56 3.17 -7.22 17.38
N ARG A 57 2.52 -8.40 17.43
CA ARG A 57 2.76 -9.36 18.51
C ARG A 57 3.83 -10.34 18.09
N ASN A 58 4.80 -10.55 18.97
CA ASN A 58 5.80 -11.60 18.82
C ASN A 58 5.19 -12.98 19.12
N SER A 59 5.99 -14.03 19.03
CA SER A 59 5.58 -15.43 19.28
C SER A 59 5.05 -15.63 20.71
N ASN A 60 5.44 -14.81 21.67
CA ASN A 60 5.01 -14.88 23.06
C ASN A 60 3.71 -14.08 23.32
N GLY A 61 3.23 -13.33 22.31
CA GLY A 61 2.05 -12.47 22.41
C GLY A 61 2.34 -11.06 22.90
N ASP A 62 3.61 -10.70 23.14
CA ASP A 62 4.00 -9.35 23.56
C ASP A 62 4.03 -8.39 22.36
N LEU A 63 3.69 -7.13 22.60
CA LEU A 63 3.80 -6.09 21.60
C LEU A 63 5.27 -5.70 21.41
N GLU A 64 5.71 -5.70 20.16
CA GLU A 64 7.01 -5.19 19.76
C GLU A 64 6.90 -4.19 18.62
N ASN A 65 7.77 -3.19 18.61
CA ASN A 65 7.83 -2.22 17.54
C ASN A 65 8.36 -2.87 16.26
N VAL A 66 7.72 -2.55 15.13
CA VAL A 66 8.14 -3.04 13.83
C VAL A 66 8.49 -1.89 12.90
N LEU A 67 9.48 -2.10 12.05
CA LEU A 67 9.67 -1.27 10.88
C LEU A 67 8.68 -1.72 9.80
N PRO A 68 7.70 -0.88 9.42
CA PRO A 68 6.71 -1.25 8.41
C PRO A 68 7.37 -1.69 7.11
N LEU A 69 6.75 -2.65 6.43
CA LEU A 69 7.29 -3.25 5.20
C LEU A 69 7.68 -2.18 4.16
N LEU A 70 6.76 -1.24 3.89
CA LEU A 70 6.98 -0.20 2.88
C LEU A 70 7.84 0.99 3.35
N ASP A 71 8.23 1.04 4.62
CA ASP A 71 9.17 2.05 5.14
C ASP A 71 10.64 1.57 5.00
N ARG A 72 10.85 0.33 4.58
CA ARG A 72 12.18 -0.20 4.29
C ARG A 72 12.72 0.40 3.01
N ASN A 73 14.01 0.71 3.02
CA ASN A 73 14.67 1.24 1.83
C ASN A 73 14.95 0.11 0.84
N VAL A 74 14.74 0.40 -0.45
CA VAL A 74 15.02 -0.52 -1.54
C VAL A 74 15.92 0.15 -2.59
N THR A 75 16.69 -0.67 -3.30
CA THR A 75 17.50 -0.24 -4.43
C THR A 75 17.04 -1.00 -5.67
N ILE A 76 16.66 -0.26 -6.72
CA ILE A 76 16.22 -0.80 -8.00
C ILE A 76 17.16 -0.26 -9.08
N PRO A 77 17.78 -1.12 -9.88
CA PRO A 77 18.66 -0.68 -10.97
C PRO A 77 17.91 0.22 -11.97
N LEU A 78 18.61 1.25 -12.48
CA LEU A 78 18.06 2.10 -13.53
C LEU A 78 18.03 1.33 -14.85
N GLU A 79 16.86 0.88 -15.24
CA GLU A 79 16.65 0.12 -16.47
C GLU A 79 15.29 0.48 -17.09
N ARG A 80 15.12 0.12 -18.37
CA ARG A 80 13.82 0.23 -19.04
C ARG A 80 13.07 -1.09 -18.92
N ARG A 81 11.98 -1.07 -18.17
CA ARG A 81 11.10 -2.21 -17.88
C ARG A 81 9.65 -1.75 -17.78
N SER A 82 8.72 -2.68 -17.74
CA SER A 82 7.35 -2.37 -17.37
C SER A 82 7.27 -1.92 -15.90
N ILE A 83 6.29 -1.11 -15.60
CA ILE A 83 6.03 -0.65 -14.21
C ILE A 83 5.81 -1.86 -13.27
N ALA A 84 5.10 -2.88 -13.75
CA ALA A 84 4.88 -4.12 -12.99
C ALA A 84 6.20 -4.87 -12.70
N GLU A 85 7.15 -4.90 -13.63
CA GLU A 85 8.47 -5.50 -13.40
C GLU A 85 9.28 -4.72 -12.37
N HIS A 86 9.22 -3.38 -12.38
CA HIS A 86 9.84 -2.55 -11.34
C HIS A 86 9.20 -2.79 -9.97
N ALA A 87 7.87 -2.91 -9.89
CA ALA A 87 7.17 -3.23 -8.65
C ALA A 87 7.55 -4.62 -8.13
N LYS A 88 7.72 -5.60 -9.03
CA LYS A 88 8.22 -6.93 -8.66
C LYS A 88 9.64 -6.87 -8.11
N LEU A 89 10.54 -6.12 -8.73
CA LEU A 89 11.91 -5.95 -8.20
C LEU A 89 11.90 -5.34 -6.78
N MET A 90 11.02 -4.38 -6.52
CA MET A 90 10.82 -3.82 -5.18
C MET A 90 10.36 -4.90 -4.20
N ALA A 91 9.38 -5.74 -4.57
CA ALA A 91 8.87 -6.82 -3.73
C ALA A 91 9.95 -7.89 -3.48
N ASP A 92 10.74 -8.24 -4.49
CA ASP A 92 11.86 -9.18 -4.37
C ASP A 92 12.94 -8.65 -3.41
N GLU A 93 13.23 -7.36 -3.45
CA GLU A 93 14.18 -6.72 -2.53
C GLU A 93 13.66 -6.71 -1.09
N LEU A 94 12.38 -6.39 -0.90
CA LEU A 94 11.73 -6.48 0.42
C LEU A 94 11.73 -7.92 0.95
N SER A 95 11.53 -8.91 0.09
CA SER A 95 11.61 -10.33 0.46
C SER A 95 12.99 -10.71 0.98
N LYS A 96 14.05 -10.27 0.31
CA LYS A 96 15.44 -10.51 0.75
C LYS A 96 15.73 -9.89 2.12
N GLN A 97 15.26 -8.66 2.35
CA GLN A 97 15.52 -7.93 3.59
C GLN A 97 14.75 -8.50 4.78
N THR A 98 13.57 -9.05 4.55
CA THR A 98 12.67 -9.48 5.64
C THR A 98 12.66 -10.97 5.87
N GLY A 99 13.11 -11.76 4.91
CA GLY A 99 12.91 -13.22 4.90
C GLY A 99 11.46 -13.65 4.68
N LEU A 100 10.54 -12.70 4.45
CA LEU A 100 9.16 -12.97 4.12
C LEU A 100 9.02 -13.18 2.62
N HIS A 101 8.05 -13.97 2.19
CA HIS A 101 7.66 -13.97 0.79
C HIS A 101 6.79 -12.72 0.52
N VAL A 102 7.37 -11.70 -0.12
CA VAL A 102 6.65 -10.50 -0.53
C VAL A 102 6.25 -10.63 -1.99
N GLY A 103 4.95 -10.76 -2.26
CA GLY A 103 4.38 -10.79 -3.59
C GLY A 103 3.87 -9.41 -4.01
N PHE A 104 3.76 -9.21 -5.32
CA PHE A 104 3.06 -8.08 -5.90
C PHE A 104 1.88 -8.59 -6.71
N CYS A 105 0.68 -8.13 -6.38
CA CYS A 105 -0.53 -8.50 -7.09
C CYS A 105 -0.93 -7.38 -8.06
N GLN A 106 -1.11 -7.74 -9.31
CA GLN A 106 -1.65 -6.87 -10.33
C GLN A 106 -3.18 -6.97 -10.31
N ALA A 107 -3.85 -5.92 -9.90
CA ALA A 107 -5.28 -5.85 -10.09
C ALA A 107 -5.62 -5.75 -11.59
N LEU A 108 -6.55 -6.57 -12.04
CA LEU A 108 -7.14 -6.45 -13.37
C LEU A 108 -8.35 -5.54 -13.28
N VAL A 109 -8.29 -4.38 -13.92
CA VAL A 109 -9.45 -3.49 -14.05
C VAL A 109 -9.87 -3.44 -15.49
N ALA A 110 -11.13 -3.79 -15.75
CA ALA A 110 -11.69 -3.86 -17.10
C ALA A 110 -10.85 -4.69 -18.11
N GLY A 111 -10.13 -5.71 -17.62
CA GLY A 111 -9.27 -6.56 -18.46
C GLY A 111 -7.90 -5.97 -18.80
N VAL A 112 -7.57 -4.78 -18.31
CA VAL A 112 -6.26 -4.16 -18.51
C VAL A 112 -5.41 -4.38 -17.26
N PRO A 113 -4.26 -5.08 -17.35
CA PRO A 113 -3.38 -5.23 -16.22
C PRO A 113 -2.65 -3.91 -15.91
N TRP A 114 -2.58 -3.57 -14.61
CA TRP A 114 -1.76 -2.46 -14.14
C TRP A 114 -0.28 -2.67 -14.47
N GLY A 115 0.39 -1.59 -14.81
CA GLY A 115 1.85 -1.58 -14.90
C GLY A 115 2.41 -2.13 -16.20
N THR A 116 1.64 -2.16 -17.28
CA THR A 116 2.14 -2.60 -18.61
C THR A 116 3.02 -1.55 -19.30
N ALA A 117 2.90 -0.29 -18.93
CA ALA A 117 3.68 0.80 -19.51
C ALA A 117 5.19 0.60 -19.27
N GLN A 118 5.98 0.83 -20.32
CA GLN A 118 7.44 0.73 -20.29
C GLN A 118 8.06 2.07 -19.91
N ILE A 119 8.77 2.09 -18.79
CA ILE A 119 9.46 3.29 -18.28
C ILE A 119 10.93 3.03 -18.00
N SER A 120 11.75 4.07 -18.07
CA SER A 120 13.10 4.05 -17.50
C SER A 120 13.01 4.52 -16.06
N PHE A 121 13.25 3.63 -15.12
CA PHE A 121 13.12 3.91 -13.71
C PHE A 121 14.22 3.23 -12.90
N GLY A 122 14.65 3.86 -11.81
CA GLY A 122 15.56 3.32 -10.83
C GLY A 122 15.39 4.04 -9.49
N ALA A 123 15.77 3.38 -8.43
CA ALA A 123 15.77 3.92 -7.08
C ALA A 123 17.03 3.49 -6.34
N ASP A 124 17.66 4.41 -5.65
CA ASP A 124 18.82 4.14 -4.81
C ASP A 124 18.48 4.46 -3.35
N ASN A 125 18.45 3.41 -2.52
CA ASN A 125 18.23 3.49 -1.08
C ASN A 125 17.00 4.34 -0.69
N LYS A 126 15.87 4.15 -1.39
CA LYS A 126 14.62 4.89 -1.15
C LYS A 126 13.59 4.03 -0.43
N PRO A 127 12.76 4.60 0.46
CA PRO A 127 11.64 3.88 1.05
C PRO A 127 10.75 3.26 -0.03
N ALA A 128 10.39 1.98 0.12
CA ALA A 128 9.56 1.26 -0.84
C ALA A 128 8.22 1.96 -1.12
N ARG A 129 7.63 2.62 -0.11
CA ARG A 129 6.44 3.46 -0.26
C ARG A 129 6.64 4.58 -1.28
N GLN A 130 7.78 5.26 -1.23
CA GLN A 130 8.10 6.33 -2.18
C GLN A 130 8.29 5.78 -3.60
N VAL A 131 8.93 4.62 -3.72
CA VAL A 131 9.10 3.92 -5.00
C VAL A 131 7.73 3.56 -5.58
N LEU A 132 6.85 2.93 -4.78
CA LEU A 132 5.51 2.55 -5.22
C LEU A 132 4.70 3.77 -5.70
N LYS A 133 4.74 4.87 -4.94
CA LYS A 133 4.10 6.14 -5.35
C LYS A 133 4.61 6.64 -6.69
N GLN A 134 5.93 6.62 -6.90
CA GLN A 134 6.54 7.04 -8.18
C GLN A 134 6.10 6.15 -9.35
N LEU A 135 5.96 4.85 -9.12
CA LEU A 135 5.45 3.92 -10.14
C LEU A 135 3.97 4.17 -10.46
N MET A 136 3.13 4.49 -9.46
CA MET A 136 1.72 4.85 -9.68
C MET A 136 1.59 6.15 -10.49
N VAL A 137 2.36 7.18 -10.16
CA VAL A 137 2.38 8.44 -10.93
C VAL A 137 2.85 8.21 -12.36
N ALA A 138 3.84 7.34 -12.58
CA ALA A 138 4.31 7.01 -13.92
C ALA A 138 3.24 6.28 -14.74
N GLU A 139 2.46 5.40 -14.11
CA GLU A 139 1.32 4.71 -14.75
C GLU A 139 0.21 5.70 -15.13
N GLU A 140 -0.15 6.59 -14.21
CA GLU A 140 -1.15 7.63 -14.48
C GLU A 140 -0.74 8.50 -15.67
N LYS A 141 0.53 8.90 -15.72
CA LYS A 141 1.06 9.68 -16.84
C LYS A 141 1.00 8.89 -18.15
N ALA A 142 1.44 7.64 -18.17
CA ALA A 142 1.40 6.81 -19.37
C ALA A 142 -0.04 6.59 -19.86
N ASN A 143 -1.00 6.44 -18.93
CA ASN A 143 -2.41 6.28 -19.26
C ASN A 143 -3.04 7.57 -19.79
N SER A 144 -2.66 8.74 -19.27
CA SER A 144 -3.18 10.03 -19.75
C SER A 144 -2.73 10.38 -21.17
N GLU A 145 -1.58 9.83 -21.60
CA GLU A 145 -1.05 9.99 -22.95
C GLU A 145 -1.70 9.01 -23.96
N SER A 146 -2.39 7.97 -23.45
CA SER A 146 -3.15 7.03 -24.28
C SER A 146 -4.61 7.47 -24.36
N SER A 147 -5.21 7.46 -25.55
CA SER A 147 -6.61 7.84 -25.75
C SER A 147 -7.62 6.84 -25.17
N ALA A 148 -7.16 5.83 -24.45
CA ALA A 148 -7.99 4.83 -23.79
C ALA A 148 -8.43 5.32 -22.40
N THR A 149 -9.69 5.09 -22.06
CA THR A 149 -10.21 5.27 -20.70
C THR A 149 -9.62 4.18 -19.81
N HIS A 150 -8.45 4.46 -19.22
CA HIS A 150 -7.84 3.54 -18.27
C HIS A 150 -8.36 3.82 -16.86
N PRO A 151 -8.56 2.76 -16.06
CA PRO A 151 -8.95 2.91 -14.67
C PRO A 151 -7.84 3.58 -13.87
N TYR A 152 -8.22 4.53 -13.04
CA TYR A 152 -7.31 5.14 -12.08
C TYR A 152 -7.01 4.15 -10.94
N TYR A 153 -5.73 3.86 -10.73
CA TYR A 153 -5.24 3.19 -9.55
C TYR A 153 -4.88 4.26 -8.52
N ASP A 154 -5.63 4.35 -7.46
CA ASP A 154 -5.58 5.47 -6.52
C ASP A 154 -5.04 5.09 -5.14
N HIS A 155 -4.92 3.80 -4.86
CA HIS A 155 -4.39 3.36 -3.58
C HIS A 155 -3.75 1.97 -3.65
N TRP A 156 -3.04 1.61 -2.59
CA TRP A 156 -2.48 0.27 -2.38
C TRP A 156 -2.80 -0.24 -0.99
N VAL A 157 -2.81 -1.55 -0.85
CA VAL A 157 -2.99 -2.25 0.41
C VAL A 157 -1.86 -3.25 0.58
N VAL A 158 -1.30 -3.36 1.78
CA VAL A 158 -0.39 -4.45 2.15
C VAL A 158 -1.16 -5.44 3.00
N ARG A 159 -1.25 -6.67 2.53
CA ARG A 159 -1.87 -7.78 3.25
C ARG A 159 -0.80 -8.78 3.63
N CYS A 160 -0.71 -9.10 4.91
CA CYS A 160 0.21 -10.13 5.39
C CYS A 160 -0.56 -11.22 6.14
N ASP A 161 -0.14 -12.48 5.95
CA ASP A 161 -0.60 -13.61 6.74
C ASP A 161 0.59 -14.25 7.45
N GLY A 162 0.45 -14.48 8.76
CA GLY A 162 1.47 -15.12 9.59
C GLY A 162 1.17 -16.58 9.94
N THR A 163 0.09 -17.15 9.41
CA THR A 163 -0.27 -18.55 9.65
C THR A 163 0.41 -19.47 8.62
N GLY A 164 1.47 -20.14 9.00
CA GLY A 164 2.26 -21.00 8.12
C GLY A 164 3.55 -20.33 7.64
N ALA A 165 3.88 -20.46 6.36
CA ALA A 165 4.97 -19.69 5.76
C ALA A 165 4.55 -18.21 5.67
N PRO A 166 5.21 -17.28 6.37
CA PRO A 166 4.78 -15.90 6.41
C PRO A 166 4.95 -15.24 5.04
N TRP A 167 3.89 -14.62 4.57
CA TRP A 167 3.88 -13.91 3.29
C TRP A 167 3.19 -12.56 3.39
N CYS A 168 3.56 -11.64 2.51
CA CYS A 168 2.88 -10.38 2.32
C CYS A 168 2.61 -10.15 0.84
N PHE A 169 1.46 -9.55 0.52
CA PHE A 169 1.16 -9.05 -0.82
C PHE A 169 0.98 -7.54 -0.81
N ILE A 170 1.60 -6.88 -1.77
CA ILE A 170 1.34 -5.49 -2.10
C ILE A 170 0.33 -5.51 -3.25
N GLU A 171 -0.86 -5.01 -2.99
CA GLU A 171 -1.98 -4.97 -3.92
C GLU A 171 -2.25 -3.51 -4.29
N VAL A 172 -2.20 -3.19 -5.58
CA VAL A 172 -2.61 -1.89 -6.10
C VAL A 172 -4.06 -2.01 -6.54
N GLU A 173 -4.92 -1.19 -5.95
CA GLU A 173 -6.36 -1.23 -6.17
C GLU A 173 -6.84 0.05 -6.86
N SER A 174 -7.92 -0.08 -7.62
CA SER A 174 -8.73 1.04 -8.07
C SER A 174 -10.14 0.91 -7.49
N ARG A 175 -10.92 1.98 -7.53
CA ARG A 175 -12.32 1.97 -7.08
C ARG A 175 -13.18 0.91 -7.77
N TYR A 176 -12.72 0.37 -8.88
CA TYR A 176 -13.44 -0.59 -9.74
C TYR A 176 -12.73 -1.94 -9.83
N SER A 177 -11.66 -2.16 -9.06
CA SER A 177 -10.92 -3.43 -9.16
C SER A 177 -11.62 -4.56 -8.42
N ALA A 178 -11.64 -5.74 -9.03
CA ALA A 178 -11.87 -6.98 -8.30
C ALA A 178 -10.66 -7.24 -7.39
N ARG A 179 -10.91 -7.63 -6.15
CA ARG A 179 -9.83 -7.96 -5.20
C ARG A 179 -9.04 -9.16 -5.71
N CYS A 180 -7.73 -9.14 -5.48
CA CYS A 180 -6.91 -10.33 -5.63
C CYS A 180 -7.37 -11.45 -4.69
N PRO A 181 -7.28 -12.71 -5.09
CA PRO A 181 -7.72 -13.86 -4.30
C PRO A 181 -6.97 -14.02 -2.97
#